data_cad0c93990fc53c8ebd1b08af9c153bf
#
_entry.id   cad0c93990fc53c8ebd1b08af9c153bf
#
_cell.length_a   1.000
_cell.length_b   1.000
_cell.length_c   1.000
_cell.angle_alpha   90.00
_cell.angle_beta   90.00
_cell.angle_gamma   90.00
#
_symmetry.space_group_name_H-M   'P 1'
#
loop_
_entity.id
_entity.type
_entity.pdbx_description
1 polymer ?
#
loop_
_entity_poly.entity_id
_entity_poly.type
_entity_poly.pdbx_seq_one_letter_code
_entity_poly.pdbx_strand_id
1 'polypeptide(L)'
;MKNKKEIGFLYGNLLDFPYGINTIAHCCNTMNVMGAGIAKQIADRYPQAKEADDECAKIGQNELGERSFAEFEIEDENSFPHQEFGKTNRKCKIYNLYTQDGIGFGREVNYEALYRNLHLMRNALNDDPNCVLGLPYEMSSGLAGGSWEIVSAMINTIFTSDATYFKTYIVKYEP
;
A
#
# COMPACT_ATOMS: atom_id res chain seq x y z
N MET A 1 21.52 17.84 -14.70
CA MET A 1 20.55 16.80 -15.08
C MET A 1 19.79 16.42 -13.82
N LYS A 2 18.47 16.65 -13.75
CA LYS A 2 17.66 16.14 -12.64
C LYS A 2 17.66 14.61 -12.76
N ASN A 3 18.11 13.90 -11.72
CA ASN A 3 18.00 12.46 -11.67
C ASN A 3 16.52 12.09 -11.80
N LYS A 4 16.15 11.41 -12.88
CA LYS A 4 14.80 10.88 -13.08
C LYS A 4 14.54 9.95 -11.91
N LYS A 5 13.46 10.21 -11.16
CA LYS A 5 13.03 9.30 -10.11
C LYS A 5 12.55 8.01 -10.75
N GLU A 6 12.99 6.90 -10.20
CA GLU A 6 12.62 5.57 -10.67
C GLU A 6 11.94 4.81 -9.55
N ILE A 7 10.95 4.00 -9.91
CA ILE A 7 10.34 3.05 -9.00
C ILE A 7 11.25 1.82 -8.95
N GLY A 8 11.67 1.46 -7.74
CA GLY A 8 12.43 0.24 -7.53
C GLY A 8 11.56 -1.01 -7.67
N PHE A 9 12.16 -2.11 -8.09
CA PHE A 9 11.50 -3.42 -8.14
C PHE A 9 12.22 -4.38 -7.21
N LEU A 10 11.48 -5.01 -6.30
CA LEU A 10 12.02 -5.89 -5.27
C LEU A 10 11.30 -7.24 -5.29
N TYR A 11 11.98 -8.26 -4.81
CA TYR A 11 11.44 -9.59 -4.58
C TYR A 11 11.40 -9.88 -3.09
N GLY A 12 10.33 -10.55 -2.64
CA GLY A 12 10.13 -10.92 -1.25
C GLY A 12 8.68 -10.74 -0.79
N ASN A 13 8.48 -10.80 0.51
CA ASN A 13 7.16 -10.57 1.09
C ASN A 13 6.99 -9.10 1.49
N LEU A 14 6.09 -8.38 0.82
CA LEU A 14 5.79 -6.97 1.12
C LEU A 14 5.36 -6.78 2.58
N LEU A 15 4.66 -7.76 3.16
CA LEU A 15 4.16 -7.68 4.53
C LEU A 15 5.24 -7.81 5.61
N ASP A 16 6.47 -8.13 5.25
CA ASP A 16 7.63 -8.07 6.14
C ASP A 16 8.26 -6.67 6.18
N PHE A 17 7.69 -5.72 5.45
CA PHE A 17 8.25 -4.36 5.32
C PHE A 17 9.74 -4.36 4.93
N PRO A 18 10.12 -5.06 3.84
CA PRO A 18 11.52 -5.27 3.49
C PRO A 18 12.19 -3.96 3.04
N TYR A 19 13.53 -3.94 3.06
CA TYR A 19 14.36 -2.88 2.46
C TYR A 19 14.05 -1.46 2.97
N GLY A 20 13.62 -1.33 4.23
CA GLY A 20 13.30 -0.05 4.83
C GLY A 20 11.93 0.51 4.43
N ILE A 21 11.11 -0.25 3.70
CA ILE A 21 9.69 0.07 3.49
C ILE A 21 9.03 0.24 4.85
N ASN A 22 8.34 1.36 5.05
CA ASN A 22 7.60 1.66 6.27
C ASN A 22 6.13 2.00 6.00
N THR A 23 5.77 2.12 4.74
CA THR A 23 4.40 2.38 4.31
C THR A 23 4.03 1.41 3.21
N ILE A 24 2.90 0.74 3.33
CA ILE A 24 2.33 -0.12 2.29
C ILE A 24 0.94 0.38 1.92
N ALA A 25 0.54 0.15 0.67
CA ALA A 25 -0.83 0.36 0.23
C ALA A 25 -1.34 -0.86 -0.54
N HIS A 26 -2.61 -1.17 -0.34
CA HIS A 26 -3.30 -2.21 -1.10
C HIS A 26 -4.71 -1.75 -1.49
N CYS A 27 -5.30 -2.41 -2.48
CA CYS A 27 -6.64 -2.09 -2.94
C CYS A 27 -7.69 -2.88 -2.16
N CYS A 28 -8.74 -2.18 -1.76
CA CYS A 28 -9.89 -2.70 -1.03
C CYS A 28 -11.19 -2.46 -1.80
N ASN A 29 -12.21 -3.22 -1.45
CA ASN A 29 -13.59 -2.99 -1.88
C ASN A 29 -14.35 -2.09 -0.91
N THR A 30 -15.46 -1.52 -1.38
CA THR A 30 -16.36 -0.69 -0.57
C THR A 30 -17.31 -1.49 0.31
N MET A 31 -17.24 -2.83 0.25
CA MET A 31 -18.11 -3.74 1.02
C MET A 31 -17.52 -4.14 2.38
N ASN A 32 -16.38 -3.57 2.77
CA ASN A 32 -15.70 -3.87 4.03
C ASN A 32 -15.30 -5.36 4.18
N VAL A 33 -14.89 -6.00 3.08
CA VAL A 33 -14.51 -7.41 3.06
C VAL A 33 -13.02 -7.58 2.73
N MET A 34 -12.25 -8.09 3.67
CA MET A 34 -10.85 -8.49 3.50
C MET A 34 -10.71 -10.02 3.53
N GLY A 35 -11.48 -10.71 2.67
CA GLY A 35 -11.63 -12.18 2.72
C GLY A 35 -10.66 -12.97 1.85
N ALA A 36 -9.89 -12.33 0.97
CA ALA A 36 -9.03 -13.01 0.01
C ALA A 36 -7.77 -12.21 -0.35
N GLY A 37 -6.83 -12.85 -1.02
CA GLY A 37 -5.61 -12.23 -1.54
C GLY A 37 -4.75 -11.56 -0.46
N ILE A 38 -4.11 -10.44 -0.84
CA ILE A 38 -3.26 -9.67 0.07
C ILE A 38 -4.08 -9.02 1.19
N ALA A 39 -5.33 -8.62 0.93
CA ALA A 39 -6.19 -8.01 1.93
C ALA A 39 -6.44 -8.95 3.12
N LYS A 40 -6.69 -10.25 2.85
CA LYS A 40 -6.83 -11.24 3.92
C LYS A 40 -5.55 -11.40 4.72
N GLN A 41 -4.40 -11.49 4.06
CA GLN A 41 -3.10 -11.62 4.73
C GLN A 41 -2.79 -10.40 5.61
N ILE A 42 -3.18 -9.19 5.13
CA ILE A 42 -3.05 -7.96 5.91
C ILE A 42 -3.96 -8.01 7.14
N ALA A 43 -5.23 -8.37 6.98
CA ALA A 43 -6.17 -8.47 8.11
C ALA A 43 -5.73 -9.49 9.16
N ASP A 44 -5.19 -10.64 8.72
CA ASP A 44 -4.69 -11.69 9.61
C ASP A 44 -3.43 -11.27 10.38
N ARG A 45 -2.52 -10.52 9.74
CA ARG A 45 -1.21 -10.17 10.31
C ARG A 45 -1.18 -8.80 10.98
N TYR A 46 -1.97 -7.87 10.48
CA TYR A 46 -2.05 -6.47 10.94
C TYR A 46 -3.51 -6.09 11.17
N PRO A 47 -4.14 -6.58 12.26
CA PRO A 47 -5.56 -6.35 12.55
C PRO A 47 -5.92 -4.87 12.61
N GLN A 48 -4.97 -3.99 12.95
CA GLN A 48 -5.17 -2.54 12.95
C GLN A 48 -5.61 -2.00 11.57
N ALA A 49 -5.15 -2.60 10.48
CA ALA A 49 -5.57 -2.22 9.13
C ALA A 49 -7.04 -2.60 8.87
N LYS A 50 -7.49 -3.75 9.39
CA LYS A 50 -8.91 -4.16 9.32
C LYS A 50 -9.79 -3.31 10.23
N GLU A 51 -9.31 -2.97 11.42
CA GLU A 51 -10.02 -2.07 12.34
C GLU A 51 -10.25 -0.70 11.70
N ALA A 52 -9.22 -0.14 11.01
CA ALA A 52 -9.35 1.13 10.29
C ALA A 52 -10.36 1.04 9.14
N ASP A 53 -10.45 -0.09 8.42
CA ASP A 53 -11.47 -0.36 7.42
C ASP A 53 -12.88 -0.42 8.04
N ASP A 54 -13.02 -1.15 9.16
CA ASP A 54 -14.29 -1.27 9.90
C ASP A 54 -14.80 0.08 10.43
N GLU A 55 -13.91 0.91 10.96
CA GLU A 55 -14.26 2.24 11.44
C GLU A 55 -14.69 3.15 10.29
N CYS A 56 -13.97 3.11 9.17
CA CYS A 56 -14.30 3.85 7.96
C CYS A 56 -15.69 3.46 7.43
N ALA A 57 -16.00 2.15 7.41
CA ALA A 57 -17.29 1.64 6.99
C ALA A 57 -18.43 2.05 7.93
N LYS A 58 -18.21 2.05 9.25
CA LYS A 58 -19.22 2.48 10.25
C LYS A 58 -19.70 3.91 10.06
N ILE A 59 -18.81 4.79 9.59
CA ILE A 59 -19.12 6.21 9.35
C ILE A 59 -19.45 6.51 7.89
N GLY A 60 -19.56 5.47 7.03
CA GLY A 60 -19.93 5.61 5.63
C GLY A 60 -18.90 6.30 4.76
N GLN A 61 -17.62 6.18 5.10
CA GLN A 61 -16.49 6.79 4.35
C GLN A 61 -15.68 5.78 3.51
N ASN A 62 -16.11 4.52 3.45
CA ASN A 62 -15.50 3.48 2.61
C ASN A 62 -16.02 3.55 1.16
N GLU A 63 -16.01 4.73 0.57
CA GLU A 63 -16.49 4.99 -0.79
C GLU A 63 -15.37 4.90 -1.82
N LEU A 64 -15.73 4.66 -3.08
CA LEU A 64 -14.76 4.64 -4.19
C LEU A 64 -13.97 5.96 -4.26
N GLY A 65 -12.64 5.83 -4.31
CA GLY A 65 -11.73 6.95 -4.34
C GLY A 65 -11.34 7.50 -2.96
N GLU A 66 -11.95 7.00 -1.89
CA GLU A 66 -11.56 7.28 -0.50
C GLU A 66 -10.62 6.19 0.04
N ARG A 67 -10.09 6.39 1.22
CA ARG A 67 -9.12 5.49 1.86
C ARG A 67 -9.20 5.55 3.37
N SER A 68 -8.82 4.45 4.01
CA SER A 68 -8.46 4.42 5.42
C SER A 68 -6.98 4.05 5.59
N PHE A 69 -6.43 4.21 6.77
CA PHE A 69 -5.08 3.75 7.08
C PHE A 69 -4.94 3.44 8.57
N ALA A 70 -4.02 2.55 8.87
CA ALA A 70 -3.57 2.27 10.23
C ALA A 70 -2.08 2.58 10.39
N GLU A 71 -1.71 3.11 11.54
CA GLU A 71 -0.32 3.29 11.98
C GLU A 71 -0.06 2.38 13.18
N PHE A 72 1.09 1.72 13.18
CA PHE A 72 1.51 0.82 14.25
C PHE A 72 3.04 0.72 14.29
N GLU A 73 3.57 0.07 15.31
CA GLU A 73 4.99 -0.18 15.43
C GLU A 73 5.29 -1.66 15.22
N ILE A 74 6.37 -1.95 14.51
CA ILE A 74 6.94 -3.30 14.38
C ILE A 74 8.33 -3.32 14.99
N GLU A 75 8.71 -4.47 15.56
CA GLU A 75 10.10 -4.69 15.97
C GLU A 75 10.98 -4.80 14.72
N ASP A 76 12.04 -4.01 14.66
CA ASP A 76 13.00 -4.05 13.55
C ASP A 76 14.04 -5.13 13.83
N GLU A 77 13.85 -6.31 13.24
CA GLU A 77 14.76 -7.45 13.38
C GLU A 77 16.12 -7.21 12.66
N ASN A 78 16.20 -6.16 11.81
CA ASN A 78 17.40 -5.81 11.05
C ASN A 78 18.32 -4.79 11.75
N SER A 79 18.11 -4.48 13.03
CA SER A 79 19.09 -3.75 13.79
C SER A 79 20.35 -4.63 13.95
N PHE A 80 21.46 -4.14 13.40
CA PHE A 80 22.75 -4.83 13.30
C PHE A 80 23.10 -5.65 14.55
N PRO A 81 23.55 -6.93 14.40
CA PRO A 81 23.78 -7.86 15.51
C PRO A 81 24.92 -7.48 16.47
N HIS A 82 25.47 -6.28 16.38
CA HIS A 82 26.59 -5.80 17.18
C HIS A 82 26.33 -4.54 18.00
N GLN A 83 25.06 -4.08 18.12
CA GLN A 83 24.74 -3.01 19.06
C GLN A 83 23.92 -3.57 20.22
N GLU A 84 24.51 -3.57 21.41
CA GLU A 84 23.88 -3.91 22.71
C GLU A 84 22.76 -2.92 23.13
N PHE A 85 22.25 -2.13 22.21
CA PHE A 85 21.17 -1.17 22.46
C PHE A 85 19.87 -1.70 21.86
N GLY A 86 18.98 -2.09 22.77
CA GLY A 86 17.59 -2.49 22.65
C GLY A 86 16.93 -2.53 21.27
N LYS A 87 16.00 -3.47 21.09
CA LYS A 87 15.14 -3.57 19.93
C LYS A 87 14.59 -2.18 19.55
N THR A 88 14.85 -1.73 18.35
CA THR A 88 14.29 -0.49 17.84
C THR A 88 12.95 -0.78 17.19
N ASN A 89 11.93 -0.06 17.60
CA ASN A 89 10.62 -0.12 16.94
C ASN A 89 10.60 0.81 15.74
N ARG A 90 10.08 0.31 14.63
CA ARG A 90 9.85 1.10 13.42
C ARG A 90 8.35 1.40 13.28
N LYS A 91 8.02 2.67 13.09
CA LYS A 91 6.65 3.08 12.76
C LYS A 91 6.33 2.65 11.35
N CYS A 92 5.22 1.94 11.20
CA CYS A 92 4.72 1.46 9.92
C CYS A 92 3.29 1.90 9.68
N LYS A 93 2.93 1.98 8.41
CA LYS A 93 1.61 2.42 7.97
C LYS A 93 1.08 1.51 6.87
N ILE A 94 -0.20 1.16 6.93
CA ILE A 94 -0.91 0.45 5.88
C ILE A 94 -2.10 1.29 5.42
N TYR A 95 -2.17 1.56 4.12
CA TYR A 95 -3.30 2.21 3.47
C TYR A 95 -4.22 1.19 2.82
N ASN A 96 -5.52 1.27 3.12
CA ASN A 96 -6.61 0.59 2.45
C ASN A 96 -7.20 1.55 1.42
N LEU A 97 -6.99 1.31 0.14
CA LEU A 97 -7.45 2.17 -0.96
C LEU A 97 -8.76 1.60 -1.52
N TYR A 98 -9.87 2.30 -1.38
CA TYR A 98 -11.17 1.85 -1.87
C TYR A 98 -11.26 2.05 -3.38
N THR A 99 -10.99 0.99 -4.11
CA THR A 99 -10.88 0.99 -5.58
C THR A 99 -11.80 0.00 -6.28
N GLN A 100 -12.58 -0.75 -5.50
CA GLN A 100 -13.47 -1.80 -5.97
C GLN A 100 -14.84 -1.64 -5.36
N ASP A 101 -15.89 -1.70 -6.19
CA ASP A 101 -17.28 -1.56 -5.72
C ASP A 101 -17.96 -2.92 -5.45
N GLY A 102 -17.25 -4.02 -5.66
CA GLY A 102 -17.78 -5.37 -5.49
C GLY A 102 -16.72 -6.37 -5.07
N ILE A 103 -17.17 -7.61 -4.88
CA ILE A 103 -16.37 -8.79 -4.55
C ILE A 103 -16.68 -9.97 -5.51
N GLY A 104 -17.25 -9.67 -6.68
CA GLY A 104 -17.73 -10.66 -7.63
C GLY A 104 -16.69 -11.19 -8.60
N PHE A 105 -17.18 -11.92 -9.63
CA PHE A 105 -16.38 -12.37 -10.75
C PHE A 105 -16.43 -11.32 -11.86
N GLY A 106 -15.27 -10.80 -12.25
CA GLY A 106 -15.18 -9.82 -13.32
C GLY A 106 -14.21 -8.69 -12.99
N ARG A 107 -14.33 -7.59 -13.74
CA ARG A 107 -13.52 -6.40 -13.46
C ARG A 107 -14.24 -5.51 -12.44
N GLU A 108 -13.84 -5.63 -11.19
CA GLU A 108 -14.35 -4.83 -10.07
C GLU A 108 -13.53 -3.54 -9.85
N VAL A 109 -12.31 -3.46 -10.41
CA VAL A 109 -11.46 -2.28 -10.24
C VAL A 109 -12.04 -1.06 -10.96
N ASN A 110 -12.16 0.03 -10.23
CA ASN A 110 -12.44 1.37 -10.75
C ASN A 110 -11.12 2.14 -10.89
N TYR A 111 -10.67 2.33 -12.13
CA TYR A 111 -9.40 3.00 -12.42
C TYR A 111 -9.38 4.47 -12.02
N GLU A 112 -10.52 5.18 -12.11
CA GLU A 112 -10.61 6.58 -11.67
C GLU A 112 -10.43 6.69 -10.15
N ALA A 113 -11.10 5.81 -9.39
CA ALA A 113 -10.93 5.72 -7.94
C ALA A 113 -9.49 5.36 -7.56
N LEU A 114 -8.87 4.42 -8.26
CA LEU A 114 -7.47 4.05 -8.04
C LEU A 114 -6.53 5.23 -8.30
N TYR A 115 -6.68 5.91 -9.44
CA TYR A 115 -5.85 7.06 -9.80
C TYR A 115 -5.98 8.19 -8.78
N ARG A 116 -7.21 8.52 -8.38
CA ARG A 116 -7.49 9.51 -7.33
C ARG A 116 -6.82 9.13 -6.02
N ASN A 117 -6.98 7.88 -5.58
CA ASN A 117 -6.39 7.38 -4.34
C ASN A 117 -4.86 7.47 -4.33
N LEU A 118 -4.20 7.04 -5.41
CA LEU A 118 -2.75 7.12 -5.54
C LEU A 118 -2.25 8.56 -5.47
N HIS A 119 -2.96 9.51 -6.09
CA HIS A 119 -2.65 10.95 -6.00
C HIS A 119 -2.81 11.50 -4.59
N LEU A 120 -3.93 11.22 -3.94
CA LEU A 120 -4.21 11.70 -2.58
C LEU A 120 -3.22 11.11 -1.57
N MET A 121 -2.91 9.82 -1.71
CA MET A 121 -1.92 9.15 -0.87
C MET A 121 -0.52 9.76 -1.08
N ARG A 122 -0.08 9.98 -2.35
CA ARG A 122 1.20 10.64 -2.63
C ARG A 122 1.30 12.00 -1.92
N ASN A 123 0.24 12.82 -2.02
CA ASN A 123 0.23 14.14 -1.39
C ASN A 123 0.38 14.02 0.13
N ALA A 124 -0.35 13.11 0.77
CA ALA A 124 -0.25 12.88 2.21
C ALA A 124 1.13 12.34 2.64
N LEU A 125 1.76 11.50 1.81
CA LEU A 125 3.08 10.92 2.13
C LEU A 125 4.24 11.88 1.87
N ASN A 126 4.06 12.93 1.09
CA ASN A 126 5.10 13.94 0.87
C ASN A 126 5.46 14.73 2.12
N ASP A 127 4.59 14.76 3.11
CA ASP A 127 4.85 15.43 4.40
C ASP A 127 5.71 14.58 5.35
N ASP A 128 5.94 13.29 5.01
CA ASP A 128 6.81 12.39 5.76
C ASP A 128 8.16 12.22 5.05
N PRO A 129 9.23 12.87 5.54
CA PRO A 129 10.56 12.80 4.92
C PRO A 129 11.20 11.42 5.00
N ASN A 130 10.71 10.55 5.87
CA ASN A 130 11.21 9.19 6.06
C ASN A 130 10.36 8.14 5.34
N CYS A 131 9.34 8.55 4.59
CA CYS A 131 8.47 7.62 3.89
C CYS A 131 9.24 6.80 2.85
N VAL A 132 9.05 5.48 2.91
CA VAL A 132 9.43 4.52 1.88
C VAL A 132 8.21 3.67 1.58
N LEU A 133 7.61 3.90 0.40
CA LEU A 133 6.37 3.25 -0.01
C LEU A 133 6.64 1.91 -0.69
N GLY A 134 5.94 0.87 -0.28
CA GLY A 134 5.85 -0.42 -0.95
C GLY A 134 4.46 -0.66 -1.53
N LEU A 135 4.41 -1.08 -2.79
CA LEU A 135 3.19 -1.46 -3.49
C LEU A 135 3.31 -2.92 -3.96
N PRO A 136 2.25 -3.72 -3.86
CA PRO A 136 2.30 -5.10 -4.34
C PRO A 136 2.36 -5.13 -5.87
N TYR A 137 3.20 -6.01 -6.41
CA TYR A 137 3.17 -6.34 -7.84
C TYR A 137 1.79 -6.86 -8.23
N GLU A 138 1.32 -6.50 -9.43
CA GLU A 138 -0.03 -6.82 -9.91
C GLU A 138 -1.18 -6.29 -9.02
N MET A 139 -0.92 -5.20 -8.30
CA MET A 139 -1.95 -4.48 -7.56
C MET A 139 -3.21 -4.28 -8.40
N SER A 140 -4.39 -4.60 -7.88
CA SER A 140 -5.69 -4.56 -8.58
C SER A 140 -5.82 -5.46 -9.83
N SER A 141 -4.82 -6.28 -10.18
CA SER A 141 -4.83 -7.06 -11.42
C SER A 141 -5.13 -8.56 -11.19
N GLY A 142 -5.15 -9.00 -9.94
CA GLY A 142 -5.57 -10.35 -9.57
C GLY A 142 -7.09 -10.47 -9.48
N LEU A 143 -7.61 -10.67 -8.26
CA LEU A 143 -9.05 -10.87 -8.01
C LEU A 143 -9.93 -9.69 -8.48
N ALA A 144 -9.39 -8.47 -8.49
CA ALA A 144 -10.10 -7.29 -8.98
C ALA A 144 -10.21 -7.19 -10.51
N GLY A 145 -9.55 -8.08 -11.25
CA GLY A 145 -9.64 -8.18 -12.71
C GLY A 145 -9.12 -6.99 -13.51
N GLY A 146 -8.29 -6.14 -12.90
CA GLY A 146 -7.67 -5.01 -13.59
C GLY A 146 -6.51 -5.39 -14.50
N SER A 147 -6.13 -4.50 -15.41
CA SER A 147 -4.91 -4.63 -16.21
C SER A 147 -3.70 -4.07 -15.48
N TRP A 148 -2.68 -4.90 -15.28
CA TRP A 148 -1.42 -4.45 -14.68
C TRP A 148 -0.71 -3.38 -15.52
N GLU A 149 -0.83 -3.42 -16.85
CA GLU A 149 -0.27 -2.40 -17.72
C GLU A 149 -0.84 -1.02 -17.41
N ILE A 150 -2.17 -0.92 -17.22
CA ILE A 150 -2.83 0.33 -16.86
C ILE A 150 -2.41 0.78 -15.45
N VAL A 151 -2.47 -0.13 -14.48
CA VAL A 151 -2.15 0.18 -13.08
C VAL A 151 -0.69 0.58 -12.93
N SER A 152 0.24 -0.14 -13.55
CA SER A 152 1.66 0.19 -13.51
C SER A 152 2.00 1.53 -14.17
N ALA A 153 1.29 1.88 -15.26
CA ALA A 153 1.43 3.19 -15.90
C ALA A 153 0.95 4.33 -14.98
N MET A 154 -0.16 4.15 -14.26
CA MET A 154 -0.64 5.10 -13.25
C MET A 154 0.37 5.28 -12.11
N ILE A 155 0.84 4.17 -11.54
CA ILE A 155 1.85 4.16 -10.48
C ILE A 155 3.11 4.91 -10.95
N ASN A 156 3.62 4.57 -12.13
CA ASN A 156 4.81 5.20 -12.68
C ASN A 156 4.60 6.72 -12.88
N THR A 157 3.48 7.12 -13.48
CA THR A 157 3.17 8.54 -13.72
C THR A 157 3.14 9.35 -12.43
N ILE A 158 2.53 8.81 -11.38
CA ILE A 158 2.33 9.52 -10.11
C ILE A 158 3.63 9.57 -9.31
N PHE A 159 4.31 8.43 -9.13
CA PHE A 159 5.41 8.32 -8.18
C PHE A 159 6.79 8.62 -8.76
N THR A 160 6.94 8.75 -10.08
CA THR A 160 8.16 9.27 -10.71
C THR A 160 8.10 10.77 -11.00
N SER A 161 6.96 11.42 -10.72
CA SER A 161 6.79 12.86 -10.92
C SER A 161 7.73 13.68 -10.02
N ASP A 162 8.08 14.88 -10.45
CA ASP A 162 8.88 15.83 -9.65
C ASP A 162 8.17 16.23 -8.34
N ALA A 163 6.87 15.99 -8.23
CA ALA A 163 6.04 16.26 -7.06
C ALA A 163 6.05 15.13 -6.01
N THR A 164 6.83 14.06 -6.20
CA THR A 164 6.99 12.97 -5.23
C THR A 164 8.33 13.11 -4.52
N TYR A 165 8.35 13.09 -3.18
CA TYR A 165 9.56 13.34 -2.38
C TYR A 165 10.08 12.13 -1.61
N PHE A 166 9.48 10.97 -1.77
CA PHE A 166 9.83 9.71 -1.12
C PHE A 166 10.19 8.62 -2.14
N LYS A 167 10.73 7.51 -1.64
CA LYS A 167 11.05 6.34 -2.46
C LYS A 167 9.84 5.43 -2.61
N THR A 168 9.68 4.84 -3.79
CA THR A 168 8.61 3.88 -4.07
C THR A 168 9.18 2.59 -4.64
N TYR A 169 8.70 1.47 -4.14
CA TYR A 169 9.06 0.13 -4.59
C TYR A 169 7.81 -0.66 -4.98
N ILE A 170 7.91 -1.43 -6.05
CA ILE A 170 6.98 -2.51 -6.37
C ILE A 170 7.60 -3.80 -5.86
N VAL A 171 6.88 -4.54 -5.04
CA VAL A 171 7.37 -5.78 -4.43
C VAL A 171 6.60 -6.97 -5.00
N LYS A 172 7.32 -7.87 -5.66
CA LYS A 172 6.79 -9.13 -6.14
C LYS A 172 7.02 -10.22 -5.10
N TYR A 173 5.94 -10.87 -4.71
CA TYR A 173 6.03 -11.97 -3.75
C TYR A 173 6.89 -13.10 -4.31
N GLU A 174 7.85 -13.51 -3.53
CA GLU A 174 8.59 -14.76 -3.67
C GLU A 174 8.57 -15.47 -2.31
N PRO A 175 8.14 -16.75 -2.28
CA PRO A 175 8.06 -17.52 -1.03
C PRO A 175 9.41 -17.82 -0.40
#